data_28411c89c13fee55374525f327a64adf
#
_entry.id   28411c89c13fee55374525f327a64adf
#
_cell.length_a   1.000
_cell.length_b   1.000
_cell.length_c   1.000
_cell.angle_alpha   90.00
_cell.angle_beta   90.00
_cell.angle_gamma   90.00
#
_symmetry.space_group_name_H-M   'P 1'
#
loop_
_entity.id
_entity.type
_entity.pdbx_description
1 polymer ?
#
loop_
_entity_poly.entity_id
_entity_poly.type
_entity_poly.pdbx_seq_one_letter_code
_entity_poly.pdbx_strand_id
1 'polypeptide(L)'
;MTGANIGSTTYVEAILAAQRKILMEKSNSLVLGINVTSPSAIFGSVKGLYEEFGDKRVIETPSSENAVTGIALGLATSGHIPIL
;
A
#
# COMPACT_ATOMS: atom_id res chain seq x y z
N MET A 1 1.14 26.46 -5.73
CA MET A 1 1.32 25.63 -4.57
C MET A 1 2.31 26.21 -3.61
N THR A 2 2.05 26.09 -2.36
CA THR A 2 2.93 26.64 -1.34
C THR A 2 3.64 25.52 -0.61
N GLY A 3 4.81 25.81 -0.08
CA GLY A 3 5.55 24.85 0.70
C GLY A 3 4.79 24.40 1.94
N ALA A 4 4.00 25.28 2.52
CA ALA A 4 3.23 24.94 3.72
C ALA A 4 2.19 23.86 3.43
N ASN A 5 1.53 23.91 2.29
CA ASN A 5 0.55 22.91 1.93
C ASN A 5 1.21 21.58 1.59
N ILE A 6 2.41 21.63 1.10
CA ILE A 6 3.14 20.43 0.77
C ILE A 6 3.45 19.61 2.02
N GLY A 7 3.69 20.28 3.14
CA GLY A 7 4.23 19.66 4.31
C GLY A 7 3.42 18.49 4.84
N SER A 8 2.11 18.63 5.06
CA SER A 8 1.33 17.57 5.67
C SER A 8 0.43 16.86 4.67
N THR A 9 -0.45 17.57 3.99
CA THR A 9 -1.40 16.95 3.08
C THR A 9 -0.69 16.25 1.94
N THR A 10 0.27 16.92 1.35
CA THR A 10 0.99 16.39 0.19
C THR A 10 1.83 15.18 0.54
N TYR A 11 2.27 15.06 1.79
CA TYR A 11 3.06 13.92 2.21
C TYR A 11 2.27 12.61 2.07
N VAL A 12 1.04 12.58 2.59
CA VAL A 12 0.18 11.41 2.48
C VAL A 12 -0.21 11.16 1.03
N GLU A 13 -0.53 12.21 0.31
CA GLU A 13 -0.87 12.09 -1.11
C GLU A 13 0.30 11.56 -1.93
N ALA A 14 1.52 11.97 -1.59
CA ALA A 14 2.71 11.49 -2.29
C ALA A 14 2.93 10.00 -2.03
N ILE A 15 2.73 9.54 -0.79
CA ILE A 15 2.84 8.12 -0.46
C ILE A 15 1.80 7.31 -1.25
N LEU A 16 0.57 7.78 -1.27
CA LEU A 16 -0.50 7.12 -2.00
C LEU A 16 -0.20 7.08 -3.49
N ALA A 17 0.24 8.18 -4.05
CA ALA A 17 0.57 8.26 -5.48
C ALA A 17 1.72 7.33 -5.83
N ALA A 18 2.74 7.24 -4.97
CA ALA A 18 3.88 6.36 -5.20
C ALA A 18 3.45 4.89 -5.21
N GLN A 19 2.60 4.50 -4.28
CA GLN A 19 2.09 3.13 -4.23
C GLN A 19 1.24 2.82 -5.46
N ARG A 20 0.36 3.75 -5.85
CA ARG A 20 -0.47 3.55 -7.03
C ARG A 20 0.39 3.39 -8.27
N LYS A 21 1.44 4.19 -8.40
CA LYS A 21 2.33 4.11 -9.54
C LYS A 21 3.02 2.75 -9.61
N ILE A 22 3.50 2.25 -8.48
CA ILE A 22 4.14 0.94 -8.44
C ILE A 22 3.13 -0.15 -8.83
N LEU A 23 1.92 -0.10 -8.30
CA LEU A 23 0.88 -1.07 -8.63
C LEU A 23 0.52 -1.04 -10.10
N MET A 24 0.49 0.14 -10.71
CA MET A 24 0.18 0.28 -12.12
C MET A 24 1.30 -0.19 -13.03
N GLU A 25 2.54 0.07 -12.65
CA GLU A 25 3.69 -0.23 -13.50
C GLU A 25 4.26 -1.62 -13.30
N LYS A 26 4.08 -2.20 -12.11
CA LYS A 26 4.64 -3.51 -11.77
C LYS A 26 3.53 -4.47 -11.45
N SER A 27 3.19 -5.34 -12.40
CA SER A 27 2.08 -6.28 -12.23
C SER A 27 2.33 -7.28 -11.10
N ASN A 28 3.58 -7.44 -10.68
CA ASN A 28 3.97 -8.33 -9.59
C ASN A 28 4.04 -7.62 -8.23
N SER A 29 3.62 -6.38 -8.14
CA SER A 29 3.60 -5.64 -6.88
C SER A 29 2.24 -5.81 -6.19
N LEU A 30 2.25 -5.71 -4.86
CA LEU A 30 1.02 -5.78 -4.06
C LEU A 30 1.21 -5.05 -2.73
N VAL A 31 0.10 -4.64 -2.14
CA VAL A 31 0.08 -3.93 -0.85
C VAL A 31 -0.49 -4.86 0.20
N LEU A 32 0.20 -4.95 1.33
CA LEU A 32 -0.21 -5.77 2.46
C LEU A 32 -0.34 -4.89 3.70
N GLY A 33 -1.34 -5.12 4.51
CA GLY A 33 -1.44 -4.39 5.77
C GLY A 33 -2.78 -4.53 6.45
N ILE A 34 -2.86 -3.94 7.63
CA ILE A 34 -4.08 -3.90 8.41
C ILE A 34 -4.97 -2.81 7.86
N ASN A 35 -6.25 -3.12 7.66
CA ASN A 35 -7.26 -2.17 7.18
C ASN A 35 -6.95 -1.54 5.82
N VAL A 36 -6.09 -2.17 5.01
CA VAL A 36 -5.76 -1.61 3.69
C VAL A 36 -6.93 -1.71 2.72
N THR A 37 -7.90 -2.58 3.00
CA THR A 37 -9.09 -2.72 2.16
C THR A 37 -10.25 -1.85 2.64
N SER A 38 -10.12 -1.20 3.80
CA SER A 38 -11.17 -0.36 4.35
C SER A 38 -11.34 0.91 3.52
N PRO A 39 -12.59 1.35 3.26
CA PRO A 39 -12.81 2.61 2.54
C PRO A 39 -12.17 3.82 3.22
N SER A 40 -12.08 3.80 4.54
CA SER A 40 -11.45 4.91 5.27
C SER A 40 -9.93 4.83 5.26
N ALA A 41 -9.38 3.63 5.13
CA ALA A 41 -7.94 3.36 5.14
C ALA A 41 -7.22 4.13 6.26
N ILE A 42 -6.11 3.62 6.75
CA ILE A 42 -5.39 4.30 7.82
C ILE A 42 -4.71 5.53 7.24
N PHE A 43 -5.03 6.71 7.77
CA PHE A 43 -4.43 7.99 7.40
C PHE A 43 -4.49 8.31 5.91
N GLY A 44 -5.28 7.57 5.14
CA GLY A 44 -5.44 7.83 3.72
C GLY A 44 -4.29 7.39 2.84
N SER A 45 -3.24 6.80 3.39
CA SER A 45 -2.04 6.45 2.61
C SER A 45 -2.28 5.33 1.61
N VAL A 46 -3.35 4.53 1.78
CA VAL A 46 -3.72 3.47 0.84
C VAL A 46 -5.15 3.64 0.34
N LYS A 47 -5.70 4.83 0.51
CA LYS A 47 -7.10 5.09 0.16
C LYS A 47 -7.36 4.89 -1.31
N GLY A 48 -8.38 4.09 -1.62
CA GLY A 48 -8.80 3.84 -2.99
C GLY A 48 -8.03 2.75 -3.71
N LEU A 49 -6.94 2.26 -3.15
CA LEU A 49 -6.13 1.24 -3.83
C LEU A 49 -6.88 -0.08 -3.95
N TYR A 50 -7.60 -0.48 -2.91
CA TYR A 50 -8.36 -1.73 -2.97
C TYR A 50 -9.45 -1.68 -4.04
N GLU A 51 -10.16 -0.56 -4.11
CA GLU A 51 -11.20 -0.39 -5.12
C GLU A 51 -10.63 -0.39 -6.53
N GLU A 52 -9.44 0.15 -6.70
CA GLU A 52 -8.80 0.26 -8.01
C GLU A 52 -8.13 -1.03 -8.45
N PHE A 53 -7.44 -1.73 -7.55
CA PHE A 53 -6.57 -2.85 -7.91
C PHE A 53 -7.09 -4.23 -7.47
N GLY A 54 -8.07 -4.28 -6.57
CA GLY A 54 -8.71 -5.52 -6.20
C GLY A 54 -8.02 -6.32 -5.11
N ASP A 55 -8.66 -7.43 -4.73
CA ASP A 55 -8.26 -8.21 -3.56
C ASP A 55 -7.03 -9.09 -3.78
N LYS A 56 -6.56 -9.20 -4.99
CA LYS A 56 -5.32 -9.94 -5.27
C LYS A 56 -4.09 -9.05 -5.22
N ARG A 57 -4.29 -7.74 -5.22
CA ARG A 57 -3.20 -6.77 -5.24
C ARG A 57 -3.15 -5.93 -3.97
N VAL A 58 -4.27 -5.79 -3.27
CA VAL A 58 -4.35 -5.07 -2.01
C VAL A 58 -4.94 -6.05 -1.00
N ILE A 59 -4.10 -6.54 -0.11
CA ILE A 59 -4.43 -7.70 0.73
C ILE A 59 -4.42 -7.30 2.19
N GLU A 60 -5.55 -7.52 2.85
CA GLU A 60 -5.66 -7.28 4.28
C GLU A 60 -4.97 -8.38 5.06
N THR A 61 -4.20 -8.00 6.09
CA THR A 61 -3.49 -8.97 6.92
C THR A 61 -3.95 -8.86 8.37
N PRO A 62 -3.78 -9.93 9.16
CA PRO A 62 -4.03 -9.85 10.60
C PRO A 62 -2.97 -8.99 11.30
N SER A 63 -3.23 -8.63 12.56
CA SER A 63 -2.37 -7.77 13.34
C SER A 63 -1.13 -8.48 13.87
N SER A 64 -0.50 -9.32 13.08
CA SER A 64 0.70 -10.03 13.48
C SER A 64 1.87 -9.54 12.65
N GLU A 65 2.66 -8.63 13.23
CA GLU A 65 3.75 -7.99 12.51
C GLU A 65 4.81 -8.98 12.07
N ASN A 66 5.13 -9.96 12.91
CA ASN A 66 6.12 -10.97 12.56
C ASN A 66 5.65 -11.83 11.40
N ALA A 67 4.37 -12.26 11.41
CA ALA A 67 3.83 -13.09 10.36
C ALA A 67 3.76 -12.31 9.05
N VAL A 68 3.33 -11.05 9.10
CA VAL A 68 3.23 -10.21 7.90
C VAL A 68 4.60 -9.97 7.30
N THR A 69 5.61 -9.70 8.12
CA THR A 69 6.97 -9.52 7.64
C THR A 69 7.49 -10.79 6.98
N GLY A 70 7.20 -11.95 7.56
CA GLY A 70 7.60 -13.23 6.97
C GLY A 70 6.92 -13.50 5.63
N ILE A 71 5.64 -13.17 5.53
CA ILE A 71 4.91 -13.30 4.27
C ILE A 71 5.52 -12.38 3.21
N ALA A 72 5.84 -11.15 3.58
CA ALA A 72 6.45 -10.20 2.66
C ALA A 72 7.80 -10.68 2.16
N LEU A 73 8.60 -11.26 3.05
CA LEU A 73 9.89 -11.83 2.65
C LEU A 73 9.70 -12.97 1.67
N GLY A 74 8.74 -13.86 1.93
CA GLY A 74 8.44 -14.98 1.02
C GLY A 74 7.98 -14.49 -0.35
N LEU A 75 7.15 -13.46 -0.37
CA LEU A 75 6.70 -12.86 -1.63
C LEU A 75 7.85 -12.24 -2.39
N ALA A 76 8.74 -11.53 -1.70
CA ALA A 76 9.88 -10.90 -2.35
C ALA A 76 10.83 -11.95 -2.97
N THR A 77 11.07 -13.04 -2.25
CA THR A 77 11.93 -14.10 -2.77
C THR A 77 11.27 -14.85 -3.93
N SER A 78 9.95 -14.78 -4.05
CA SER A 78 9.20 -15.42 -5.14
C SER A 78 9.05 -14.51 -6.36
N GLY A 79 9.67 -13.35 -6.35
CA GLY A 79 9.62 -12.45 -7.50
C GLY A 79 8.51 -11.40 -7.44
N HIS A 80 7.85 -11.25 -6.29
CA HIS A 80 6.85 -10.22 -6.08
C HIS A 80 7.47 -9.00 -5.42
N ILE A 81 6.76 -7.87 -5.49
CA ILE A 81 7.19 -6.62 -4.87
C ILE A 81 6.15 -6.28 -3.81
N PRO A 82 6.33 -6.71 -2.55
CA PRO A 82 5.37 -6.41 -1.49
C PRO A 82 5.62 -5.03 -0.91
N ILE A 83 4.53 -4.30 -0.67
CA ILE A 83 4.55 -3.00 0.02
C ILE A 83 3.79 -3.18 1.33
N LEU A 84 4.48 -2.93 2.43
CA LEU A 84 3.89 -3.04 3.75
C LEU A 84 3.44 -1.70 4.29
#